data_5231826c63ab598f6d2e541a8f91cf14
#
_entry.id   5231826c63ab598f6d2e541a8f91cf14
#
_cell.length_a   1.000
_cell.length_b   1.000
_cell.length_c   1.000
_cell.angle_alpha   90.00
_cell.angle_beta   90.00
_cell.angle_gamma   90.00
#
_symmetry.space_group_name_H-M   'P 1'
#
loop_
_entity.id
_entity.type
_entity.pdbx_description
1 polymer ?
#
loop_
_entity_poly.entity_id
_entity_poly.type
_entity_poly.pdbx_seq_one_letter_code
_entity_poly.pdbx_strand_id
1 'polypeptide(L)'
;MRDGSIYIYREFPDSTMGQWALPHVNGVGKSVGKPGPAQRPLGWGYTDYKNHFEDLENEEEIFERIVDPRMGAATVREKEGESNIITTMANLGFVMRPAPGVEIESGIAKINDALSWNDTEDMTDENKPKLYISDQCDNTITSMLEYTGQSRAEHFKDQIDCIRYLMVSGADHITPGSMVATGGGGY
;
A
#
# COMPACT_ATOMS: atom_id res chain seq x y z
N MET A 1 -24.78 7.44 -0.74
CA MET A 1 -24.72 6.50 0.40
C MET A 1 -23.31 5.94 0.42
N ARG A 2 -22.73 5.77 1.60
CA ARG A 2 -21.39 5.19 1.72
C ARG A 2 -21.56 3.70 1.79
N ASP A 3 -21.02 3.00 0.83
CA ASP A 3 -21.19 1.55 0.72
C ASP A 3 -20.01 0.77 1.30
N GLY A 4 -19.03 1.47 1.89
CA GLY A 4 -17.82 0.87 2.48
C GLY A 4 -16.86 0.28 1.45
N SER A 5 -16.99 0.64 0.17
CA SER A 5 -16.07 0.17 -0.86
C SER A 5 -14.71 0.86 -0.79
N ILE A 6 -13.66 0.11 -1.06
CA ILE A 6 -12.27 0.54 -1.10
C ILE A 6 -11.81 0.49 -2.56
N TYR A 7 -11.14 1.55 -3.01
CA TYR A 7 -10.64 1.67 -4.37
C TYR A 7 -9.14 1.87 -4.36
N ILE A 8 -8.40 0.93 -4.95
CA ILE A 8 -6.99 1.08 -5.28
C ILE A 8 -6.95 1.67 -6.68
N TYR A 9 -6.66 2.95 -6.81
CA TYR A 9 -6.72 3.66 -8.09
C TYR A 9 -5.37 4.15 -8.59
N ARG A 10 -4.32 4.00 -7.77
CA ARG A 10 -2.94 4.36 -8.10
C ARG A 10 -1.97 3.43 -7.42
N GLU A 11 -0.86 3.14 -8.07
CA GLU A 11 0.27 2.40 -7.51
C GLU A 11 1.59 3.15 -7.76
N PHE A 12 2.58 2.89 -6.94
CA PHE A 12 3.94 3.36 -7.14
C PHE A 12 4.94 2.28 -6.67
N PRO A 13 5.96 1.95 -7.47
CA PRO A 13 6.13 2.34 -8.87
C PRO A 13 5.04 1.74 -9.76
N ASP A 14 4.63 2.49 -10.77
CA ASP A 14 3.70 2.00 -11.78
C ASP A 14 4.42 1.17 -12.87
N SER A 15 3.67 0.56 -13.76
CA SER A 15 4.21 -0.30 -14.82
C SER A 15 5.13 0.45 -15.81
N THR A 16 5.06 1.77 -15.90
CA THR A 16 5.94 2.59 -16.75
C THR A 16 7.33 2.76 -16.14
N MET A 17 7.44 2.70 -14.81
CA MET A 17 8.71 2.78 -14.07
C MET A 17 9.42 1.43 -13.93
N GLY A 18 8.80 0.36 -14.38
CA GLY A 18 9.32 -0.99 -14.33
C GLY A 18 8.33 -1.98 -13.74
N GLN A 19 8.54 -3.22 -14.06
CA GLN A 19 7.69 -4.31 -13.60
C GLN A 19 8.13 -4.76 -12.21
N TRP A 20 7.70 -4.05 -11.19
CA TRP A 20 8.07 -4.34 -9.81
C TRP A 20 7.65 -5.74 -9.36
N ALA A 21 6.44 -6.12 -9.69
CA ALA A 21 5.86 -7.41 -9.32
C ALA A 21 6.13 -8.50 -10.37
N LEU A 22 6.44 -8.13 -11.61
CA LEU A 22 6.65 -9.12 -12.65
C LEU A 22 8.06 -9.68 -12.58
N PRO A 23 8.22 -11.01 -12.62
CA PRO A 23 9.52 -11.61 -12.84
C PRO A 23 10.05 -11.06 -14.17
N HIS A 24 11.33 -10.72 -14.24
CA HIS A 24 11.98 -10.35 -15.47
C HIS A 24 11.75 -11.46 -16.51
N VAL A 25 10.80 -11.24 -17.40
CA VAL A 25 10.62 -12.06 -18.57
C VAL A 25 11.58 -11.49 -19.59
N ASN A 26 12.74 -12.13 -19.78
CA ASN A 26 13.49 -11.91 -20.99
C ASN A 26 12.54 -12.18 -22.13
N GLY A 27 12.45 -11.31 -23.15
CA GLY A 27 11.53 -11.37 -24.27
C GLY A 27 11.37 -12.71 -25.02
N VAL A 28 11.60 -13.81 -24.34
CA VAL A 28 11.53 -15.20 -24.77
C VAL A 28 10.75 -16.09 -23.78
N GLY A 29 9.98 -15.49 -22.85
CA GLY A 29 9.11 -16.27 -21.96
C GLY A 29 9.83 -17.15 -20.93
N LYS A 30 11.11 -16.93 -20.71
CA LYS A 30 11.84 -17.61 -19.63
C LYS A 30 11.90 -16.69 -18.41
N SER A 31 11.27 -17.11 -17.34
CA SER A 31 11.51 -16.58 -16.01
C SER A 31 13.01 -16.73 -15.73
N VAL A 32 13.72 -15.64 -15.80
CA VAL A 32 15.14 -15.63 -15.48
C VAL A 32 15.28 -15.12 -14.06
N GLY A 33 15.39 -16.05 -13.13
CA GLY A 33 15.94 -15.79 -11.81
C GLY A 33 15.32 -14.60 -11.10
N LYS A 34 15.63 -14.40 -9.87
CA LYS A 34 15.09 -13.35 -9.00
C LYS A 34 14.72 -12.06 -9.76
N PRO A 35 13.52 -11.50 -9.49
CA PRO A 35 13.18 -10.19 -10.00
C PRO A 35 14.37 -9.26 -9.78
N GLY A 36 14.70 -8.48 -10.79
CA GLY A 36 15.72 -7.44 -10.62
C GLY A 36 15.33 -6.58 -9.43
N PRO A 37 16.29 -5.96 -8.77
CA PRO A 37 15.97 -5.00 -7.73
C PRO A 37 14.96 -4.03 -8.33
N ALA A 38 13.89 -3.79 -7.59
CA ALA A 38 12.95 -2.76 -7.92
C ALA A 38 13.71 -1.55 -8.44
N GLN A 39 13.33 -1.08 -9.60
CA GLN A 39 14.00 0.09 -10.18
C GLN A 39 13.60 1.32 -9.38
N ARG A 40 14.17 1.42 -8.19
CA ARG A 40 14.14 2.70 -7.48
C ARG A 40 14.76 3.71 -8.41
N PRO A 41 14.21 4.91 -8.52
CA PRO A 41 14.96 5.99 -9.11
C PRO A 41 16.32 6.04 -8.40
N LEU A 42 17.38 5.73 -9.14
CA LEU A 42 18.71 5.67 -8.57
C LEU A 42 19.07 7.05 -8.01
N GLY A 43 19.46 7.09 -6.74
CA GLY A 43 19.87 8.30 -6.08
C GLY A 43 18.79 9.06 -5.31
N TRP A 44 17.56 8.59 -5.25
CA TRP A 44 16.53 9.23 -4.44
C TRP A 44 16.81 9.08 -2.95
N GLY A 45 16.80 10.21 -2.24
CA GLY A 45 16.76 10.29 -0.80
C GLY A 45 15.32 10.47 -0.28
N TYR A 46 15.16 10.60 1.03
CA TYR A 46 13.84 10.75 1.66
C TYR A 46 13.09 12.00 1.19
N THR A 47 13.79 13.09 0.93
CA THR A 47 13.20 14.33 0.39
C THR A 47 12.62 14.11 -0.99
N ASP A 48 13.29 13.33 -1.84
CA ASP A 48 12.82 13.06 -3.20
C ASP A 48 11.54 12.21 -3.16
N TYR A 49 11.51 11.17 -2.30
CA TYR A 49 10.30 10.37 -2.08
C TYR A 49 9.14 11.21 -1.54
N LYS A 50 9.42 12.05 -0.52
CA LYS A 50 8.40 12.97 0.01
C LYS A 50 7.80 13.84 -1.09
N ASN A 51 8.65 14.54 -1.83
CA ASN A 51 8.19 15.46 -2.88
C ASN A 51 7.38 14.71 -3.95
N HIS A 52 7.86 13.54 -4.37
CA HIS A 52 7.16 12.73 -5.34
C HIS A 52 5.78 12.26 -4.86
N PHE A 53 5.67 11.80 -3.61
CA PHE A 53 4.38 11.40 -3.06
C PHE A 53 3.44 12.60 -2.91
N GLU A 54 3.93 13.74 -2.46
CA GLU A 54 3.13 14.97 -2.38
C GLU A 54 2.65 15.42 -3.77
N ASP A 55 3.48 15.30 -4.79
CA ASP A 55 3.10 15.59 -6.18
C ASP A 55 2.01 14.61 -6.69
N LEU A 56 2.10 13.32 -6.32
CA LEU A 56 1.10 12.33 -6.64
C LEU A 56 -0.22 12.55 -5.90
N GLU A 57 -0.14 12.94 -4.63
CA GLU A 57 -1.30 13.27 -3.80
C GLU A 57 -1.99 14.56 -4.29
N ASN A 58 -1.20 15.49 -4.86
CA ASN A 58 -1.66 16.76 -5.40
C ASN A 58 -2.66 17.46 -4.46
N GLU A 59 -3.88 17.72 -4.93
CA GLU A 59 -4.94 18.37 -4.14
C GLU A 59 -5.85 17.38 -3.41
N GLU A 60 -5.45 16.11 -3.32
CA GLU A 60 -6.22 15.07 -2.63
C GLU A 60 -6.21 15.31 -1.11
N GLU A 61 -7.35 15.09 -0.47
CA GLU A 61 -7.43 15.12 0.99
C GLU A 61 -6.89 13.81 1.57
N ILE A 62 -5.65 13.84 2.05
CA ILE A 62 -5.00 12.67 2.63
C ILE A 62 -5.39 12.54 4.10
N PHE A 63 -6.22 11.55 4.40
CA PHE A 63 -6.58 11.25 5.77
C PHE A 63 -5.41 10.64 6.55
N GLU A 64 -4.73 9.67 5.95
CA GLU A 64 -3.68 8.92 6.62
C GLU A 64 -2.71 8.28 5.63
N ARG A 65 -1.42 8.22 6.01
CA ARG A 65 -0.40 7.45 5.32
C ARG A 65 0.06 6.29 6.20
N ILE A 66 -0.11 5.08 5.69
CA ILE A 66 0.15 3.84 6.42
C ILE A 66 1.40 3.18 5.83
N VAL A 67 2.27 2.66 6.70
CA VAL A 67 3.50 2.00 6.30
C VAL A 67 3.66 0.64 6.98
N ASP A 68 4.55 -0.18 6.43
CA ASP A 68 4.97 -1.44 7.06
C ASP A 68 5.41 -1.18 8.51
N PRO A 69 4.86 -1.89 9.50
CA PRO A 69 5.22 -1.70 10.90
C PRO A 69 6.72 -1.89 11.18
N ARG A 70 7.42 -2.67 10.35
CA ARG A 70 8.87 -2.85 10.46
C ARG A 70 9.66 -1.59 10.10
N MET A 71 9.07 -0.68 9.33
CA MET A 71 9.70 0.61 9.01
C MET A 71 9.94 1.47 10.24
N GLY A 72 9.06 1.38 11.25
CA GLY A 72 9.23 2.06 12.53
C GLY A 72 10.33 1.44 13.41
N ALA A 73 10.64 0.17 13.20
CA ALA A 73 11.71 -0.54 13.93
C ALA A 73 13.05 -0.48 13.21
N ALA A 74 13.08 -0.17 11.92
CA ALA A 74 14.30 -0.11 11.13
C ALA A 74 15.12 1.13 11.49
N THR A 75 16.34 0.92 11.96
CA THR A 75 17.27 1.98 12.30
C THR A 75 17.94 2.55 11.05
N VAL A 76 17.88 3.86 10.90
CA VAL A 76 18.59 4.64 9.88
C VAL A 76 19.74 5.36 10.56
N ARG A 77 20.96 5.19 10.05
CA ARG A 77 22.13 5.92 10.54
C ARG A 77 22.22 7.28 9.87
N GLU A 78 22.06 8.32 10.63
CA GLU A 78 22.22 9.70 10.22
C GLU A 78 23.47 10.33 10.82
N LYS A 79 23.89 11.49 10.32
CA LYS A 79 25.05 12.21 10.84
C LYS A 79 24.92 12.61 12.32
N GLU A 80 23.68 12.78 12.78
CA GLU A 80 23.34 13.24 14.13
C GLU A 80 22.90 12.10 15.07
N GLY A 81 22.95 10.85 14.60
CA GLY A 81 22.58 9.69 15.41
C GLY A 81 21.80 8.63 14.65
N GLU A 82 21.11 7.77 15.41
CA GLU A 82 20.26 6.72 14.86
C GLU A 82 18.80 7.20 14.92
N SER A 83 18.10 7.08 13.80
CA SER A 83 16.67 7.38 13.66
C SER A 83 15.95 6.21 12.99
N ASN A 84 14.66 6.28 12.84
CA ASN A 84 13.91 5.37 11.99
C ASN A 84 13.26 6.13 10.83
N ILE A 85 12.83 5.39 9.81
CA ILE A 85 12.28 5.98 8.58
C ILE A 85 11.05 6.85 8.88
N ILE A 86 10.18 6.42 9.78
CA ILE A 86 8.97 7.17 10.16
C ILE A 86 9.35 8.51 10.77
N THR A 87 10.31 8.52 11.71
CA THR A 87 10.80 9.75 12.34
C THR A 87 11.49 10.66 11.33
N THR A 88 12.33 10.10 10.45
CA THR A 88 13.00 10.87 9.40
C THR A 88 12.00 11.54 8.45
N MET A 89 10.99 10.81 7.99
CA MET A 89 9.95 11.37 7.13
C MET A 89 9.08 12.40 7.86
N ALA A 90 8.76 12.17 9.14
CA ALA A 90 8.02 13.13 9.95
C ALA A 90 8.79 14.45 10.15
N ASN A 91 10.10 14.40 10.32
CA ASN A 91 10.97 15.60 10.38
C ASN A 91 10.97 16.39 9.07
N LEU A 92 10.69 15.75 7.94
CA LEU A 92 10.49 16.39 6.65
C LEU A 92 9.04 16.91 6.44
N GLY A 93 8.16 16.72 7.43
CA GLY A 93 6.76 17.09 7.35
C GLY A 93 5.85 16.04 6.71
N PHE A 94 6.37 14.86 6.36
CA PHE A 94 5.62 13.75 5.76
C PHE A 94 5.26 12.74 6.84
N VAL A 95 4.11 12.93 7.46
CA VAL A 95 3.66 12.11 8.60
C VAL A 95 3.09 10.79 8.12
N MET A 96 3.57 9.70 8.70
CA MET A 96 3.11 8.33 8.46
C MET A 96 2.90 7.61 9.77
N ARG A 97 2.01 6.61 9.80
CA ARG A 97 1.94 5.70 10.93
C ARG A 97 2.16 4.24 10.52
N PRO A 98 2.74 3.41 11.40
CA PRO A 98 2.82 1.99 11.13
C PRO A 98 1.43 1.35 11.13
N ALA A 99 1.21 0.39 10.23
CA ALA A 99 0.03 -0.45 10.30
C ALA A 99 0.00 -1.25 11.61
N PRO A 100 -1.18 -1.64 12.12
CA PRO A 100 -1.27 -2.58 13.22
C PRO A 100 -0.55 -3.88 12.89
N GLY A 101 0.22 -4.41 13.84
CA GLY A 101 0.82 -5.74 13.72
C GLY A 101 -0.29 -6.79 13.88
N VAL A 102 -0.62 -7.48 12.81
CA VAL A 102 -1.56 -8.61 12.81
C VAL A 102 -0.96 -9.78 12.05
N GLU A 103 -1.43 -10.97 12.36
CA GLU A 103 -1.05 -12.19 11.63
C GLU A 103 -1.36 -12.06 10.14
N ILE A 104 -0.46 -12.57 9.30
CA ILE A 104 -0.56 -12.45 7.83
C ILE A 104 -1.87 -13.05 7.35
N GLU A 105 -2.22 -14.23 7.85
CA GLU A 105 -3.44 -14.96 7.50
C GLU A 105 -4.70 -14.15 7.79
N SER A 106 -4.75 -13.45 8.92
CA SER A 106 -5.86 -12.57 9.27
C SER A 106 -6.01 -11.42 8.30
N GLY A 107 -4.90 -10.84 7.85
CA GLY A 107 -4.91 -9.78 6.86
C GLY A 107 -5.33 -10.28 5.47
N ILE A 108 -4.87 -11.45 5.05
CA ILE A 108 -5.28 -12.08 3.79
C ILE A 108 -6.77 -12.45 3.82
N ALA A 109 -7.27 -12.97 4.95
CA ALA A 109 -8.70 -13.25 5.09
C ALA A 109 -9.56 -12.01 4.86
N LYS A 110 -9.16 -10.85 5.41
CA LYS A 110 -9.85 -9.56 5.17
C LYS A 110 -9.86 -9.14 3.69
N ILE A 111 -8.76 -9.37 2.97
CA ILE A 111 -8.71 -9.12 1.52
C ILE A 111 -9.71 -10.02 0.80
N ASN A 112 -9.68 -11.32 1.11
CA ASN A 112 -10.59 -12.29 0.49
C ASN A 112 -12.06 -11.96 0.79
N ASP A 113 -12.40 -11.60 2.02
CA ASP A 113 -13.74 -11.17 2.40
C ASP A 113 -14.18 -9.94 1.60
N ALA A 114 -13.28 -8.97 1.41
CA ALA A 114 -13.58 -7.76 0.65
C ALA A 114 -13.72 -8.00 -0.87
N LEU A 115 -13.11 -9.06 -1.39
CA LEU A 115 -13.23 -9.47 -2.80
C LEU A 115 -14.43 -10.40 -3.03
N SER A 116 -14.95 -11.03 -1.98
CA SER A 116 -15.98 -12.04 -2.11
C SER A 116 -17.34 -11.42 -2.43
N TRP A 117 -18.10 -12.11 -3.28
CA TRP A 117 -19.51 -11.84 -3.63
C TRP A 117 -20.13 -13.12 -4.21
N ASN A 118 -21.46 -13.20 -4.22
CA ASN A 118 -22.15 -14.33 -4.80
C ASN A 118 -22.45 -14.03 -6.28
N ASP A 119 -21.73 -14.67 -7.19
CA ASP A 119 -21.84 -14.48 -8.64
C ASP A 119 -23.09 -15.14 -9.25
N THR A 120 -23.84 -15.93 -8.46
CA THR A 120 -25.11 -16.53 -8.87
C THR A 120 -26.32 -15.67 -8.57
N GLU A 121 -26.12 -14.55 -7.88
CA GLU A 121 -27.16 -13.59 -7.52
C GLU A 121 -26.90 -12.23 -8.21
N ASP A 122 -27.95 -11.43 -8.31
CA ASP A 122 -27.81 -10.08 -8.85
C ASP A 122 -26.87 -9.24 -7.98
N MET A 123 -26.07 -8.39 -8.62
CA MET A 123 -25.20 -7.46 -7.93
C MET A 123 -26.03 -6.36 -7.27
N THR A 124 -25.96 -6.31 -5.94
CA THR A 124 -26.63 -5.33 -5.08
C THR A 124 -25.64 -4.66 -4.15
N ASP A 125 -26.09 -3.73 -3.33
CA ASP A 125 -25.22 -3.10 -2.31
C ASP A 125 -24.76 -4.10 -1.23
N GLU A 126 -25.52 -5.15 -0.97
CA GLU A 126 -25.19 -6.24 -0.05
C GLU A 126 -24.38 -7.33 -0.74
N ASN A 127 -24.60 -7.55 -2.04
CA ASN A 127 -23.94 -8.61 -2.82
C ASN A 127 -23.04 -8.00 -3.90
N LYS A 128 -21.90 -7.44 -3.49
CA LYS A 128 -20.86 -6.94 -4.39
C LYS A 128 -19.49 -6.97 -3.69
N PRO A 129 -18.40 -7.02 -4.44
CA PRO A 129 -17.08 -6.81 -3.86
C PRO A 129 -17.00 -5.45 -3.14
N LYS A 130 -16.17 -5.38 -2.12
CA LYS A 130 -15.87 -4.15 -1.38
C LYS A 130 -14.47 -3.61 -1.69
N LEU A 131 -13.63 -4.37 -2.39
CA LEU A 131 -12.31 -3.97 -2.84
C LEU A 131 -12.26 -3.96 -4.37
N TYR A 132 -11.91 -2.81 -4.92
CA TYR A 132 -11.76 -2.57 -6.35
C TYR A 132 -10.34 -2.11 -6.65
N ILE A 133 -9.79 -2.57 -7.77
CA ILE A 133 -8.46 -2.20 -8.22
C ILE A 133 -8.60 -1.66 -9.64
N SER A 134 -8.09 -0.43 -9.87
CA SER A 134 -8.05 0.18 -11.19
C SER A 134 -7.21 -0.65 -12.16
N ASP A 135 -7.63 -0.72 -13.39
CA ASP A 135 -6.90 -1.34 -14.50
C ASP A 135 -5.54 -0.68 -14.81
N GLN A 136 -5.28 0.49 -14.22
CA GLN A 136 -3.97 1.16 -14.29
C GLN A 136 -2.96 0.65 -13.25
N CYS A 137 -3.39 -0.16 -12.30
CA CYS A 137 -2.55 -0.73 -11.24
C CYS A 137 -2.03 -2.12 -11.65
N ASP A 138 -1.28 -2.21 -12.74
CA ASP A 138 -0.82 -3.46 -13.36
C ASP A 138 0.01 -4.33 -12.41
N ASN A 139 0.90 -3.73 -11.62
CA ASN A 139 1.73 -4.45 -10.67
C ASN A 139 0.88 -5.04 -9.53
N THR A 140 -0.09 -4.29 -9.06
CA THR A 140 -1.04 -4.72 -8.02
C THR A 140 -1.91 -5.86 -8.54
N ILE A 141 -2.50 -5.72 -9.74
CA ILE A 141 -3.32 -6.78 -10.36
C ILE A 141 -2.51 -8.05 -10.55
N THR A 142 -1.30 -7.94 -11.10
CA THR A 142 -0.41 -9.08 -11.29
C THR A 142 -0.09 -9.75 -9.95
N SER A 143 0.21 -8.97 -8.91
CA SER A 143 0.46 -9.49 -7.59
C SER A 143 -0.73 -10.24 -7.00
N MET A 144 -1.94 -9.74 -7.19
CA MET A 144 -3.17 -10.40 -6.75
C MET A 144 -3.42 -11.73 -7.46
N LEU A 145 -3.04 -11.84 -8.72
CA LEU A 145 -3.23 -13.06 -9.52
C LEU A 145 -2.15 -14.13 -9.26
N GLU A 146 -0.91 -13.71 -8.95
CA GLU A 146 0.25 -14.58 -8.92
C GLU A 146 0.75 -14.92 -7.51
N TYR A 147 0.36 -14.16 -6.49
CA TYR A 147 0.81 -14.39 -5.13
C TYR A 147 0.19 -15.65 -4.52
N THR A 148 1.04 -16.59 -4.16
CA THR A 148 0.62 -17.88 -3.59
C THR A 148 0.98 -18.06 -2.12
N GLY A 149 1.60 -17.06 -1.50
CA GLY A 149 2.14 -17.18 -0.13
C GLY A 149 3.40 -18.06 -0.03
N GLN A 150 3.92 -18.56 -1.15
CA GLN A 150 5.11 -19.41 -1.17
C GLN A 150 6.36 -18.56 -1.45
N SER A 151 7.52 -19.02 -0.97
CA SER A 151 8.80 -18.30 -1.13
C SER A 151 9.16 -17.96 -2.58
N ARG A 152 8.75 -18.79 -3.54
CA ARG A 152 8.96 -18.51 -4.97
C ARG A 152 8.14 -17.35 -5.52
N ALA A 153 7.08 -16.95 -4.82
CA ALA A 153 6.21 -15.83 -5.18
C ALA A 153 6.46 -14.59 -4.29
N GLU A 154 7.58 -14.56 -3.57
CA GLU A 154 7.92 -13.48 -2.63
C GLU A 154 7.99 -12.10 -3.29
N HIS A 155 8.34 -12.02 -4.58
CA HIS A 155 8.41 -10.78 -5.34
C HIS A 155 7.04 -10.13 -5.62
N PHE A 156 5.95 -10.88 -5.46
CA PHE A 156 4.58 -10.35 -5.56
C PHE A 156 4.02 -9.87 -4.22
N LYS A 157 4.79 -10.02 -3.16
CA LYS A 157 4.32 -9.80 -1.79
C LYS A 157 4.10 -8.33 -1.45
N ASP A 158 4.93 -7.44 -1.99
CA ASP A 158 4.96 -6.04 -1.53
C ASP A 158 3.61 -5.34 -1.74
N GLN A 159 2.99 -5.51 -2.91
CA GLN A 159 1.67 -4.96 -3.20
C GLN A 159 0.58 -5.61 -2.33
N ILE A 160 0.67 -6.92 -2.11
CA ILE A 160 -0.25 -7.64 -1.22
C ILE A 160 -0.10 -7.14 0.21
N ASP A 161 1.12 -6.92 0.68
CA ASP A 161 1.37 -6.36 2.01
C ASP A 161 0.82 -4.93 2.13
N CYS A 162 0.94 -4.09 1.11
CA CYS A 162 0.33 -2.75 1.11
C CYS A 162 -1.20 -2.82 1.27
N ILE A 163 -1.88 -3.66 0.49
CA ILE A 163 -3.33 -3.85 0.62
C ILE A 163 -3.67 -4.43 2.00
N ARG A 164 -2.92 -5.42 2.46
CA ARG A 164 -3.10 -6.01 3.77
C ARG A 164 -2.99 -4.98 4.89
N TYR A 165 -1.99 -4.09 4.84
CA TYR A 165 -1.84 -3.02 5.83
C TYR A 165 -3.01 -2.04 5.80
N LEU A 166 -3.51 -1.69 4.62
CA LEU A 166 -4.73 -0.90 4.48
C LEU A 166 -5.92 -1.57 5.16
N MET A 167 -6.17 -2.85 4.85
CA MET A 167 -7.30 -3.62 5.37
C MET A 167 -7.26 -3.81 6.88
N VAL A 168 -6.07 -4.02 7.47
CA VAL A 168 -5.94 -4.20 8.93
C VAL A 168 -5.93 -2.89 9.68
N SER A 169 -5.63 -1.78 9.02
CA SER A 169 -5.63 -0.45 9.63
C SER A 169 -7.04 0.07 9.92
N GLY A 170 -8.07 -0.60 9.43
CA GLY A 170 -9.44 -0.17 9.62
C GLY A 170 -9.74 1.14 8.89
N ALA A 171 -9.09 1.34 7.74
CA ALA A 171 -9.40 2.47 6.88
C ALA A 171 -10.89 2.48 6.55
N ASP A 172 -11.58 3.52 6.94
CA ASP A 172 -13.01 3.73 6.68
C ASP A 172 -13.17 5.08 6.00
N HIS A 173 -14.29 5.25 5.32
CA HIS A 173 -14.58 6.52 4.66
C HIS A 173 -14.76 7.63 5.70
N ILE A 174 -13.94 8.65 5.61
CA ILE A 174 -14.06 9.85 6.43
C ILE A 174 -14.72 10.94 5.61
N THR A 175 -15.75 11.55 6.18
CA THR A 175 -16.36 12.72 5.55
C THR A 175 -15.44 13.90 5.70
N PRO A 176 -15.09 14.61 4.63
CA PRO A 176 -14.49 15.91 4.74
C PRO A 176 -15.27 16.77 5.75
N GLY A 177 -14.58 17.36 6.71
CA GLY A 177 -15.19 18.18 7.77
C GLY A 177 -15.67 17.42 9.02
N SER A 178 -15.58 16.10 9.10
CA SER A 178 -15.89 15.35 10.32
C SER A 178 -14.72 15.28 11.31
N MET A 179 -13.57 15.81 10.99
CA MET A 179 -12.50 16.06 11.96
C MET A 179 -12.91 17.21 12.89
N VAL A 180 -13.82 16.94 13.79
CA VAL A 180 -13.90 17.76 14.99
C VAL A 180 -12.58 17.53 15.72
N ALA A 181 -11.73 18.56 15.72
CA ALA A 181 -10.59 18.60 16.58
C ALA A 181 -11.09 18.21 17.99
N THR A 182 -10.73 17.02 18.43
CA THR A 182 -10.77 16.72 19.86
C THR A 182 -9.68 17.57 20.46
N GLY A 183 -10.05 18.84 20.65
CA GLY A 183 -9.25 19.86 21.30
C GLY A 183 -8.87 19.33 22.66
N GLY A 184 -7.58 19.36 22.93
CA GLY A 184 -7.02 19.04 24.22
C GLY A 184 -7.78 19.71 25.32
N GLY A 185 -8.40 18.91 26.16
CA GLY A 185 -8.70 19.27 27.52
C GLY A 185 -7.39 19.22 28.28
N GLY A 186 -6.84 20.38 28.56
CA GLY A 186 -5.75 20.50 29.52
C GLY A 186 -6.18 20.06 30.91
N TYR A 187 -5.23 19.54 31.62
CA TYR A 187 -4.89 19.85 33.01
C TYR A 187 -3.48 19.35 33.24
#